data_4db4c2592562ac9b301fae600aa4c8bb
#
_entry.id   4db4c2592562ac9b301fae600aa4c8bb
#
_cell.length_a   1.000
_cell.length_b   1.000
_cell.length_c   1.000
_cell.angle_alpha   90.00
_cell.angle_beta   90.00
_cell.angle_gamma   90.00
#
_symmetry.space_group_name_H-M   'P 1'
#
loop_
_entity.id
_entity.type
_entity.pdbx_description
1 polymer ?
#
loop_
_entity_poly.entity_id
_entity_poly.type
_entity_poly.pdbx_seq_one_letter_code
_entity_poly.pdbx_strand_id
1 'polypeptide(L)'
;MKIKVLLLVLLLSLTLVSCGNVHVEDTNGSDDYSLCYFKETDLVTNTNSTSVMSVNSSTNNGFTYSCKQLTGTNKIKTIETNGDNVLFKVNISITEGNACVGLVTENKIVHIFPVNQSSEFILYSAYSKVYFKILGESANIKVSVELSKA
;
A
#
# COMPACT_ATOMS: atom_id res chain seq x y z
N MET A 1 57.75 8.01 -6.39
CA MET A 1 56.68 8.60 -5.55
C MET A 1 55.35 8.78 -6.28
N LYS A 2 55.24 8.49 -7.59
CA LYS A 2 53.97 8.66 -8.35
C LYS A 2 53.06 7.44 -8.43
N ILE A 3 53.56 6.23 -8.12
CA ILE A 3 52.79 4.98 -8.19
C ILE A 3 51.92 4.74 -6.95
N LYS A 4 52.34 5.23 -5.77
CA LYS A 4 51.60 5.06 -4.53
C LYS A 4 50.33 5.93 -4.46
N VAL A 5 50.32 7.08 -5.13
CA VAL A 5 49.17 7.98 -5.18
C VAL A 5 48.10 7.43 -6.13
N LEU A 6 48.51 6.76 -7.22
CA LEU A 6 47.57 6.15 -8.16
C LEU A 6 46.85 4.95 -7.58
N LEU A 7 47.52 4.18 -6.72
CA LEU A 7 46.89 3.01 -6.04
C LEU A 7 45.87 3.44 -4.96
N LEU A 8 46.10 4.58 -4.32
CA LEU A 8 45.19 5.11 -3.29
C LEU A 8 43.91 5.67 -3.93
N VAL A 9 43.98 6.27 -5.10
CA VAL A 9 42.80 6.78 -5.84
C VAL A 9 41.98 5.62 -6.41
N LEU A 10 42.61 4.50 -6.78
CA LEU A 10 41.91 3.33 -7.28
C LEU A 10 41.19 2.55 -6.14
N LEU A 11 41.68 2.61 -4.91
CA LEU A 11 41.02 1.99 -3.73
C LEU A 11 39.83 2.81 -3.21
N LEU A 12 39.77 4.12 -3.47
CA LEU A 12 38.67 4.98 -3.04
C LEU A 12 37.47 4.93 -3.99
N SER A 13 37.64 4.41 -5.21
CA SER A 13 36.57 4.30 -6.20
C SER A 13 35.75 2.99 -6.10
N LEU A 14 36.10 2.08 -5.19
CA LEU A 14 35.44 0.77 -5.05
C LEU A 14 34.40 0.68 -3.91
N THR A 15 34.08 1.79 -3.23
CA THR A 15 33.14 1.75 -2.09
C THR A 15 31.78 2.45 -2.36
N LEU A 16 31.44 2.73 -3.60
CA LEU A 16 30.14 3.36 -3.96
C LEU A 16 29.32 2.50 -4.93
N VAL A 17 29.23 1.21 -4.69
CA VAL A 17 28.18 0.40 -5.33
C VAL A 17 27.62 -0.54 -4.28
N SER A 18 26.70 -0.05 -3.49
CA SER A 18 25.73 -0.89 -2.76
C SER A 18 24.44 -0.10 -2.57
N CYS A 19 23.78 0.25 -3.66
CA CYS A 19 22.33 0.32 -3.69
C CYS A 19 21.88 -1.00 -4.30
N GLY A 20 21.52 -1.94 -3.43
CA GLY A 20 20.94 -3.20 -3.84
C GLY A 20 19.62 -2.91 -4.55
N ASN A 21 19.60 -3.09 -5.87
CA ASN A 21 18.37 -3.27 -6.62
C ASN A 21 17.72 -4.55 -6.11
N VAL A 22 16.67 -4.41 -5.31
CA VAL A 22 15.76 -5.52 -5.07
C VAL A 22 15.00 -5.73 -6.38
N HIS A 23 15.41 -6.74 -7.13
CA HIS A 23 14.68 -7.25 -8.27
C HIS A 23 13.38 -7.85 -7.74
N VAL A 24 12.27 -7.20 -7.99
CA VAL A 24 10.95 -7.80 -7.87
C VAL A 24 10.71 -8.57 -9.15
N GLU A 25 10.62 -9.91 -9.07
CA GLU A 25 10.22 -10.73 -10.22
C GLU A 25 8.77 -10.40 -10.60
N ASP A 26 8.62 -9.87 -11.80
CA ASP A 26 7.36 -9.65 -12.50
C ASP A 26 6.62 -10.98 -12.72
N THR A 27 5.45 -11.11 -12.13
CA THR A 27 4.44 -12.03 -12.64
C THR A 27 3.18 -11.26 -13.01
N ASN A 28 3.12 -10.89 -14.30
CA ASN A 28 1.94 -10.51 -15.08
C ASN A 28 1.06 -9.35 -14.59
N GLY A 29 1.19 -8.24 -15.28
CA GLY A 29 0.26 -7.11 -15.26
C GLY A 29 0.99 -5.82 -14.93
N SER A 30 1.39 -5.11 -15.97
CA SER A 30 2.00 -3.81 -15.93
C SER A 30 1.10 -2.79 -15.24
N ASP A 31 1.40 -2.44 -14.01
CA ASP A 31 1.16 -1.12 -13.47
C ASP A 31 2.18 -0.92 -12.35
N ASP A 32 2.92 0.17 -12.44
CA ASP A 32 4.02 0.55 -11.57
C ASP A 32 3.54 0.82 -10.12
N TYR A 33 3.40 -0.24 -9.33
CA TYR A 33 3.02 -0.19 -7.91
C TYR A 33 4.24 -0.17 -6.98
N SER A 34 5.34 0.41 -7.40
CA SER A 34 6.64 0.40 -6.71
C SER A 34 6.70 1.17 -5.38
N LEU A 35 5.56 1.48 -4.76
CA LEU A 35 5.51 2.30 -3.54
C LEU A 35 5.23 1.53 -2.25
N CYS A 36 5.09 0.22 -2.29
CA CYS A 36 4.96 -0.60 -1.09
C CYS A 36 6.29 -1.25 -0.73
N TYR A 37 6.89 -0.83 0.38
CA TYR A 37 8.11 -1.42 0.95
C TYR A 37 7.87 -2.79 1.59
N PHE A 38 6.63 -3.27 1.62
CA PHE A 38 6.20 -4.54 2.22
C PHE A 38 5.96 -5.58 1.13
N LYS A 39 5.92 -6.83 1.54
CA LYS A 39 5.33 -7.86 0.69
C LYS A 39 3.82 -7.60 0.63
N GLU A 40 3.31 -7.25 -0.54
CA GLU A 40 1.88 -7.03 -0.76
C GLU A 40 1.03 -8.23 -0.33
N THR A 41 1.59 -9.44 -0.38
CA THR A 41 0.98 -10.66 0.15
C THR A 41 0.56 -10.54 1.61
N ASP A 42 1.22 -9.70 2.40
CA ASP A 42 0.88 -9.50 3.82
C ASP A 42 -0.48 -8.80 3.99
N LEU A 43 -0.95 -8.05 2.98
CA LEU A 43 -2.33 -7.55 2.95
C LEU A 43 -3.37 -8.68 2.94
N VAL A 44 -3.06 -9.79 2.28
CA VAL A 44 -3.96 -10.95 2.18
C VAL A 44 -3.87 -11.81 3.45
N THR A 45 -2.65 -12.18 3.83
CA THR A 45 -2.39 -13.23 4.83
C THR A 45 -2.38 -12.74 6.27
N ASN A 46 -1.98 -11.49 6.50
CA ASN A 46 -1.89 -10.95 7.86
C ASN A 46 -3.21 -10.28 8.29
N THR A 47 -3.58 -10.46 9.55
CA THR A 47 -4.79 -9.86 10.16
C THR A 47 -4.51 -9.15 11.47
N ASN A 48 -3.25 -9.11 11.91
CA ASN A 48 -2.88 -8.52 13.19
C ASN A 48 -2.26 -7.15 12.98
N SER A 49 -2.77 -6.16 13.71
CA SER A 49 -2.20 -4.82 13.74
C SER A 49 -2.20 -4.25 15.15
N THR A 50 -1.27 -3.35 15.38
CA THR A 50 -1.26 -2.46 16.53
C THR A 50 -1.32 -1.02 16.05
N SER A 51 -2.02 -0.15 16.74
CA SER A 51 -2.06 1.27 16.45
C SER A 51 -2.30 2.08 17.71
N VAL A 52 -1.80 3.30 17.71
CA VAL A 52 -2.13 4.30 18.73
C VAL A 52 -3.17 5.23 18.13
N MET A 53 -4.31 5.39 18.80
CA MET A 53 -5.39 6.28 18.38
C MET A 53 -5.89 6.01 16.95
N SER A 54 -6.82 5.09 16.79
CA SER A 54 -7.52 4.87 15.53
C SER A 54 -8.94 5.44 15.59
N VAL A 55 -9.36 6.08 14.51
CA VAL A 55 -10.73 6.59 14.32
C VAL A 55 -11.25 6.06 12.99
N ASN A 56 -12.40 5.41 13.03
CA ASN A 56 -13.11 4.93 11.86
C ASN A 56 -14.53 5.51 11.86
N SER A 57 -14.92 6.15 10.76
CA SER A 57 -16.28 6.63 10.55
C SER A 57 -16.81 6.08 9.23
N SER A 58 -18.02 5.55 9.24
CA SER A 58 -18.61 4.92 8.06
C SER A 58 -20.00 5.50 7.82
N THR A 59 -20.28 5.81 6.55
CA THR A 59 -21.59 6.20 6.02
C THR A 59 -22.07 5.19 5.00
N ASN A 60 -23.28 5.38 4.45
CA ASN A 60 -23.80 4.55 3.37
C ASN A 60 -22.97 4.66 2.09
N ASN A 61 -22.37 5.84 1.84
CA ASN A 61 -21.68 6.19 0.60
C ASN A 61 -20.16 6.29 0.78
N GLY A 62 -19.60 5.77 1.86
CA GLY A 62 -18.16 5.82 2.05
C GLY A 62 -17.71 5.63 3.49
N PHE A 63 -16.43 5.87 3.73
CA PHE A 63 -15.83 5.78 5.07
C PHE A 63 -14.57 6.61 5.14
N THR A 64 -14.20 6.99 6.35
CA THR A 64 -12.91 7.59 6.68
C THR A 64 -12.21 6.76 7.75
N TYR A 65 -10.91 6.67 7.65
CA TYR A 65 -10.06 6.04 8.65
C TYR A 65 -8.84 6.89 8.90
N SER A 66 -8.47 7.03 10.16
CA SER A 66 -7.20 7.63 10.53
C SER A 66 -6.59 6.91 11.72
N CYS A 67 -5.28 6.76 11.71
CA CYS A 67 -4.56 6.23 12.87
C CYS A 67 -3.13 6.77 12.94
N LYS A 68 -2.53 6.62 14.13
CA LYS A 68 -1.12 6.89 14.38
C LYS A 68 -0.40 5.59 14.66
N GLN A 69 0.85 5.51 14.20
CA GLN A 69 1.76 4.39 14.45
C GLN A 69 1.14 3.01 14.12
N LEU A 70 0.43 2.93 12.98
CA LEU A 70 -0.06 1.64 12.51
C LEU A 70 1.11 0.72 12.17
N THR A 71 1.13 -0.45 12.79
CA THR A 71 2.06 -1.54 12.45
C THR A 71 1.27 -2.83 12.26
N GLY A 72 1.50 -3.50 11.12
CA GLY A 72 0.75 -4.69 10.70
C GLY A 72 -0.47 -4.36 9.85
N THR A 73 -1.32 -5.35 9.60
CA THR A 73 -2.46 -5.27 8.67
C THR A 73 -3.78 -5.06 9.41
N ASN A 74 -4.50 -4.02 9.03
CA ASN A 74 -5.82 -3.71 9.57
C ASN A 74 -6.89 -3.77 8.47
N LYS A 75 -7.98 -4.51 8.73
CA LYS A 75 -9.17 -4.53 7.88
C LYS A 75 -10.11 -3.39 8.30
N ILE A 76 -10.29 -2.41 7.42
CA ILE A 76 -11.08 -1.22 7.69
C ILE A 76 -12.55 -1.43 7.35
N LYS A 77 -12.83 -2.03 6.19
CA LYS A 77 -14.20 -2.19 5.68
C LYS A 77 -14.33 -3.47 4.86
N THR A 78 -15.48 -4.09 4.97
CA THR A 78 -15.95 -5.10 4.03
C THR A 78 -16.90 -4.43 3.04
N ILE A 79 -16.70 -4.67 1.75
CA ILE A 79 -17.52 -4.12 0.67
C ILE A 79 -18.13 -5.28 -0.11
N GLU A 80 -19.45 -5.24 -0.26
CA GLU A 80 -20.24 -6.18 -1.05
C GLU A 80 -20.80 -5.45 -2.27
N THR A 81 -20.63 -6.01 -3.45
CA THR A 81 -21.06 -5.37 -4.72
C THR A 81 -22.54 -5.54 -4.98
N ASN A 82 -23.16 -6.58 -4.40
CA ASN A 82 -24.59 -6.91 -4.62
C ASN A 82 -24.97 -7.00 -6.12
N GLY A 83 -24.02 -7.39 -6.98
CA GLY A 83 -24.22 -7.50 -8.42
C GLY A 83 -24.01 -6.21 -9.21
N ASP A 84 -23.69 -5.10 -8.55
CA ASP A 84 -23.38 -3.82 -9.20
C ASP A 84 -21.84 -3.59 -9.26
N ASN A 85 -21.38 -2.84 -10.24
CA ASN A 85 -20.05 -2.28 -10.23
C ASN A 85 -19.98 -1.12 -9.22
N VAL A 86 -18.87 -1.02 -8.50
CA VAL A 86 -18.68 0.02 -7.47
C VAL A 86 -17.49 0.88 -7.83
N LEU A 87 -17.73 2.19 -7.98
CA LEU A 87 -16.68 3.18 -8.13
C LEU A 87 -16.15 3.59 -6.75
N PHE A 88 -14.86 3.47 -6.57
CA PHE A 88 -14.09 3.97 -5.45
C PHE A 88 -13.43 5.29 -5.84
N LYS A 89 -13.63 6.33 -5.02
CA LYS A 89 -12.80 7.53 -5.02
C LYS A 89 -12.05 7.56 -3.71
N VAL A 90 -10.74 7.43 -3.79
CA VAL A 90 -9.89 7.20 -2.62
C VAL A 90 -8.85 8.30 -2.50
N ASN A 91 -8.72 8.86 -1.31
CA ASN A 91 -7.67 9.79 -0.96
C ASN A 91 -6.89 9.23 0.24
N ILE A 92 -5.58 9.06 0.08
CA ILE A 92 -4.70 8.50 1.09
C ILE A 92 -3.59 9.51 1.38
N SER A 93 -3.37 9.80 2.66
CA SER A 93 -2.28 10.64 3.14
C SER A 93 -1.50 9.91 4.21
N ILE A 94 -0.20 9.76 4.01
CA ILE A 94 0.75 9.22 4.99
C ILE A 94 1.70 10.36 5.38
N THR A 95 1.79 10.65 6.67
CA THR A 95 2.66 11.72 7.19
C THR A 95 3.92 11.19 7.84
N GLU A 96 3.91 9.95 8.29
CA GLU A 96 5.06 9.27 8.92
C GLU A 96 4.97 7.77 8.62
N GLY A 97 6.12 7.10 8.59
CA GLY A 97 6.23 5.66 8.34
C GLY A 97 5.87 5.29 6.90
N ASN A 98 5.59 4.00 6.69
CA ASN A 98 5.22 3.46 5.40
C ASN A 98 3.87 2.75 5.50
N ALA A 99 3.07 2.80 4.44
CA ALA A 99 1.84 2.01 4.37
C ALA A 99 1.50 1.61 2.94
N CYS A 100 0.81 0.49 2.83
CA CYS A 100 0.18 -0.02 1.63
C CYS A 100 -1.32 -0.14 1.87
N VAL A 101 -2.12 0.28 0.91
CA VAL A 101 -3.58 0.28 1.00
C VAL A 101 -4.15 -0.45 -0.19
N GLY A 102 -5.03 -1.41 0.05
CA GLY A 102 -5.56 -2.20 -1.06
C GLY A 102 -6.92 -2.82 -0.82
N LEU A 103 -7.50 -3.27 -1.93
CA LEU A 103 -8.65 -4.17 -1.96
C LEU A 103 -8.15 -5.59 -2.14
N VAL A 104 -8.60 -6.48 -1.27
CA VAL A 104 -8.24 -7.90 -1.30
C VAL A 104 -9.48 -8.78 -1.18
N THR A 105 -9.42 -9.97 -1.75
CA THR A 105 -10.31 -11.08 -1.40
C THR A 105 -9.68 -11.89 -0.27
N GLU A 106 -10.21 -13.07 0.01
CA GLU A 106 -9.62 -13.98 1.00
C GLU A 106 -8.23 -14.50 0.58
N ASN A 107 -7.94 -14.54 -0.73
CA ASN A 107 -6.78 -15.25 -1.28
C ASN A 107 -5.96 -14.42 -2.26
N LYS A 108 -6.39 -13.23 -2.67
CA LYS A 108 -5.64 -12.42 -3.64
C LYS A 108 -5.88 -10.92 -3.46
N ILE A 109 -4.91 -10.16 -3.95
CA ILE A 109 -5.01 -8.73 -4.13
C ILE A 109 -5.87 -8.45 -5.37
N VAL A 110 -6.81 -7.53 -5.24
CA VAL A 110 -7.66 -7.04 -6.34
C VAL A 110 -7.10 -5.73 -6.89
N HIS A 111 -6.69 -4.83 -5.99
CA HIS A 111 -6.14 -3.53 -6.36
C HIS A 111 -5.32 -2.94 -5.22
N ILE A 112 -4.22 -2.25 -5.55
CA ILE A 112 -3.43 -1.44 -4.63
C ILE A 112 -3.63 0.03 -4.98
N PHE A 113 -4.00 0.83 -3.98
CA PHE A 113 -4.17 2.26 -4.15
C PHE A 113 -2.85 3.00 -3.98
N PRO A 114 -2.55 3.96 -4.85
CA PRO A 114 -1.40 4.83 -4.66
C PRO A 114 -1.58 5.69 -3.40
N VAL A 115 -0.48 5.90 -2.66
CA VAL A 115 -0.48 6.69 -1.44
C VAL A 115 -0.10 8.15 -1.72
N ASN A 116 -0.48 9.07 -0.80
CA ASN A 116 -0.23 10.51 -0.88
C ASN A 116 -0.82 11.19 -2.11
N GLN A 117 -1.90 10.62 -2.63
CA GLN A 117 -2.67 11.17 -3.74
C GLN A 117 -4.11 10.67 -3.74
N SER A 118 -4.94 11.29 -4.58
CA SER A 118 -6.29 10.82 -4.88
C SER A 118 -6.26 9.89 -6.09
N SER A 119 -7.10 8.86 -6.06
CA SER A 119 -7.24 7.89 -7.15
C SER A 119 -8.68 7.40 -7.27
N GLU A 120 -9.02 6.87 -8.44
CA GLU A 120 -10.31 6.24 -8.71
C GLU A 120 -10.08 4.79 -9.18
N PHE A 121 -10.98 3.89 -8.78
CA PHE A 121 -10.94 2.49 -9.18
C PHE A 121 -12.37 1.95 -9.29
N ILE A 122 -12.64 1.16 -10.34
CA ILE A 122 -13.92 0.46 -10.52
C ILE A 122 -13.76 -0.99 -10.13
N LEU A 123 -14.46 -1.38 -9.06
CA LEU A 123 -14.61 -2.78 -8.67
C LEU A 123 -15.77 -3.39 -9.46
N TYR A 124 -15.46 -4.37 -10.29
CA TYR A 124 -16.46 -5.08 -11.07
C TYR A 124 -17.29 -6.04 -10.22
N SER A 125 -18.56 -6.21 -10.57
CA SER A 125 -19.53 -7.07 -9.88
C SER A 125 -19.14 -8.55 -9.80
N ALA A 126 -18.16 -8.99 -10.60
CA ALA A 126 -17.57 -10.33 -10.50
C ALA A 126 -16.93 -10.63 -9.11
N TYR A 127 -16.57 -9.58 -8.38
CA TYR A 127 -16.10 -9.67 -7.00
C TYR A 127 -17.28 -9.43 -6.06
N SER A 128 -17.97 -10.49 -5.64
CA SER A 128 -19.12 -10.36 -4.74
C SER A 128 -18.77 -9.70 -3.41
N LYS A 129 -17.53 -9.91 -2.92
CA LYS A 129 -17.05 -9.39 -1.64
C LYS A 129 -15.55 -9.12 -1.67
N VAL A 130 -15.16 -7.96 -1.19
CA VAL A 130 -13.76 -7.56 -0.99
C VAL A 130 -13.57 -6.88 0.36
N TYR A 131 -12.31 -6.85 0.81
CA TYR A 131 -11.90 -6.19 2.04
C TYR A 131 -10.98 -5.02 1.70
N PHE A 132 -11.30 -3.85 2.21
CA PHE A 132 -10.40 -2.70 2.20
C PHE A 132 -9.45 -2.85 3.39
N LYS A 133 -8.17 -3.05 3.11
CA LYS A 133 -7.14 -3.28 4.11
C LYS A 133 -6.01 -2.27 3.99
N ILE A 134 -5.36 -2.02 5.12
CA ILE A 134 -4.17 -1.18 5.24
C ILE A 134 -3.10 -2.01 5.93
N LEU A 135 -1.91 -2.05 5.35
CA LEU A 135 -0.70 -2.60 5.94
C LEU A 135 0.23 -1.42 6.26
N GLY A 136 0.63 -1.27 7.52
CA GLY A 136 1.47 -0.17 7.97
C GLY A 136 2.75 -0.63 8.65
N GLU A 137 3.76 0.24 8.61
CA GLU A 137 5.00 0.15 9.37
C GLU A 137 5.22 1.49 10.07
N SER A 138 4.79 1.54 11.34
CA SER A 138 4.78 2.76 12.16
C SER A 138 4.11 3.95 11.45
N ALA A 139 3.06 3.68 10.69
CA ALA A 139 2.46 4.66 9.79
C ALA A 139 1.45 5.57 10.50
N ASN A 140 1.58 6.87 10.26
CA ASN A 140 0.52 7.85 10.52
C ASN A 140 -0.25 8.04 9.21
N ILE A 141 -1.48 7.56 9.17
CA ILE A 141 -2.28 7.49 7.94
C ILE A 141 -3.67 8.08 8.11
N LYS A 142 -4.14 8.75 7.06
CA LYS A 142 -5.54 9.13 6.85
C LYS A 142 -6.01 8.61 5.52
N VAL A 143 -7.20 8.01 5.52
CA VAL A 143 -7.87 7.51 4.32
C VAL A 143 -9.28 8.05 4.28
N SER A 144 -9.69 8.52 3.11
CA SER A 144 -11.08 8.89 2.82
C SER A 144 -11.52 8.15 1.56
N VAL A 145 -12.65 7.48 1.63
CA VAL A 145 -13.22 6.70 0.52
C VAL A 145 -14.66 7.11 0.31
N GLU A 146 -14.99 7.47 -0.92
CA GLU A 146 -16.36 7.63 -1.40
C GLU A 146 -16.70 6.44 -2.31
N LEU A 147 -17.90 5.92 -2.15
CA LEU A 147 -18.44 4.78 -2.90
C LEU A 147 -19.68 5.22 -3.67
N SER A 148 -19.75 4.86 -4.93
CA SER A 148 -20.93 5.05 -5.78
C SER A 148 -21.11 3.89 -6.74
N LYS A 149 -22.30 3.74 -7.33
CA LYS A 149 -22.46 2.84 -8.48
C LYS A 149 -21.66 3.38 -9.67
N ALA A 150 -20.96 2.49 -10.38
CA ALA A 150 -20.18 2.80 -11.57
C ALA A 150 -21.01 2.50 -12.83
#